data_eae1bcd2214350c306ff6cdc06926200
#
_entry.id   eae1bcd2214350c306ff6cdc06926200
#
_cell.length_a   1.000
_cell.length_b   1.000
_cell.length_c   1.000
_cell.angle_alpha   90.00
_cell.angle_beta   90.00
_cell.angle_gamma   90.00
#
_symmetry.space_group_name_H-M   'P 1'
#
loop_
_entity.id
_entity.type
_entity.pdbx_description
1 polymer ?
#
loop_
_entity_poly.entity_id
_entity_poly.type
_entity_poly.pdbx_seq_one_letter_code
_entity_poly.pdbx_strand_id
1 'polypeptide(L)'
;MRAIEAMRERGVHFTIATGRNTASAAGIIRQLQIQAPVIVGNGAFVHDPDGKKFYHKELMPEKDIQTVMDVTREMDTSFYAFDEELIYCPRTRATEESVRWFAIAKNPILQKSFRWFDTYEQVMEAVSGRTAKLLIIEGDLEKNARVRAEVERRVKVMIVNSEPEKLDISNYGVSKGRAIRQVAEILGLKKEEVLALGDGENDAEMMENAGIGVAMKNAVDAVKNAADFVTLDNDADGFAYAIERFVLHEE
;
A
#
# COMPACT_ATOMS: atom_id res chain seq x y z
N MET A 1 21.40 2.83 2.28
CA MET A 1 21.59 3.53 3.57
C MET A 1 22.34 4.85 3.39
N ARG A 2 23.52 4.90 2.74
CA ARG A 2 24.29 6.17 2.55
C ARG A 2 23.45 7.33 1.98
N ALA A 3 22.67 7.10 0.93
CA ALA A 3 21.82 8.13 0.34
C ALA A 3 20.77 8.70 1.34
N ILE A 4 20.19 7.85 2.20
CA ILE A 4 19.24 8.30 3.24
C ILE A 4 19.96 9.13 4.31
N GLU A 5 21.17 8.75 4.71
CA GLU A 5 21.98 9.52 5.65
C GLU A 5 22.36 10.89 5.08
N ALA A 6 22.81 10.94 3.83
CA ALA A 6 23.15 12.19 3.13
C ALA A 6 21.96 13.13 2.97
N MET A 7 20.75 12.59 2.66
CA MET A 7 19.52 13.39 2.66
C MET A 7 19.24 14.00 4.03
N ARG A 8 19.37 13.20 5.09
CA ARG A 8 19.12 13.65 6.47
C ARG A 8 20.07 14.76 6.90
N GLU A 9 21.37 14.65 6.58
CA GLU A 9 22.37 15.69 6.85
C GLU A 9 22.07 17.01 6.14
N ARG A 10 21.37 16.97 5.00
CA ARG A 10 20.90 18.15 4.25
C ARG A 10 19.51 18.63 4.66
N GLY A 11 18.91 18.05 5.70
CA GLY A 11 17.58 18.43 6.19
C GLY A 11 16.44 17.98 5.29
N VAL A 12 16.67 17.04 4.37
CA VAL A 12 15.64 16.47 3.50
C VAL A 12 14.77 15.48 4.29
N HIS A 13 13.47 15.67 4.26
CA HIS A 13 12.51 14.73 4.84
C HIS A 13 12.43 13.46 3.98
N PHE A 14 12.58 12.31 4.62
CA PHE A 14 12.42 11.01 3.99
C PHE A 14 11.27 10.24 4.63
N THR A 15 10.39 9.69 3.81
CA THR A 15 9.26 8.85 4.25
C THR A 15 9.01 7.69 3.31
N ILE A 16 8.06 6.83 3.67
CA ILE A 16 7.58 5.72 2.85
C ILE A 16 6.08 5.82 2.59
N ALA A 17 5.66 5.31 1.41
CA ALA A 17 4.27 5.09 1.06
C ALA A 17 4.08 3.60 0.69
N THR A 18 3.28 2.87 1.48
CA THR A 18 3.18 1.42 1.36
C THR A 18 1.74 0.90 1.47
N GLY A 19 1.47 -0.23 0.81
CA GLY A 19 0.23 -1.00 1.02
C GLY A 19 0.20 -1.80 2.33
N ARG A 20 1.31 -1.86 3.07
CA ARG A 20 1.38 -2.51 4.39
C ARG A 20 0.53 -1.75 5.40
N ASN A 21 0.00 -2.44 6.42
CA ASN A 21 -0.59 -1.78 7.58
C ASN A 21 0.50 -1.27 8.54
N THR A 22 0.14 -0.47 9.53
CA THR A 22 1.06 0.15 10.50
C THR A 22 1.96 -0.87 11.18
N ALA A 23 1.40 -1.97 11.69
CA ALA A 23 2.16 -3.00 12.38
C ALA A 23 3.22 -3.67 11.49
N SER A 24 2.86 -3.98 10.23
CA SER A 24 3.79 -4.62 9.29
C SER A 24 4.83 -3.66 8.70
N ALA A 25 4.57 -2.35 8.71
CA ALA A 25 5.51 -1.31 8.31
C ALA A 25 6.48 -0.90 9.43
N ALA A 26 6.12 -1.09 10.70
CA ALA A 26 6.87 -0.60 11.87
C ALA A 26 8.36 -1.02 11.89
N GLY A 27 8.67 -2.24 11.42
CA GLY A 27 10.05 -2.73 11.35
C GLY A 27 10.92 -1.91 10.41
N ILE A 28 10.42 -1.64 9.19
CA ILE A 28 11.15 -0.86 8.17
C ILE A 28 11.23 0.62 8.55
N ILE A 29 10.17 1.18 9.15
CA ILE A 29 10.16 2.57 9.65
C ILE A 29 11.30 2.78 10.66
N ARG A 30 11.45 1.86 11.60
CA ARG A 30 12.55 1.90 12.59
C ARG A 30 13.92 1.68 11.96
N GLN A 31 14.05 0.70 11.05
CA GLN A 31 15.31 0.42 10.37
C GLN A 31 15.82 1.60 9.56
N LEU A 32 14.92 2.29 8.86
CA LEU A 32 15.23 3.47 8.07
C LEU A 32 15.26 4.76 8.89
N GLN A 33 14.96 4.69 10.21
CA GLN A 33 14.92 5.84 11.12
C GLN A 33 14.08 7.00 10.59
N ILE A 34 12.89 6.68 10.04
CA ILE A 34 12.00 7.68 9.45
C ILE A 34 11.49 8.62 10.55
N GLN A 35 11.51 9.93 10.28
CA GLN A 35 11.05 10.97 11.19
C GLN A 35 9.83 11.74 10.65
N ALA A 36 9.63 11.74 9.34
CA ALA A 36 8.47 12.33 8.69
C ALA A 36 7.22 11.44 8.83
N PRO A 37 6.01 12.00 8.66
CA PRO A 37 4.78 11.20 8.62
C PRO A 37 4.87 10.09 7.57
N VAL A 38 4.35 8.91 7.89
CA VAL A 38 4.37 7.73 7.00
C VAL A 38 2.99 7.46 6.41
N ILE A 39 2.98 6.92 5.20
CA ILE A 39 1.78 6.56 4.46
C ILE A 39 1.67 5.03 4.44
N VAL A 40 0.58 4.49 5.02
CA VAL A 40 0.32 3.05 5.06
C VAL A 40 -1.08 2.72 4.54
N GLY A 41 -1.35 1.45 4.25
CA GLY A 41 -2.65 1.02 3.72
C GLY A 41 -2.98 1.64 2.36
N ASN A 42 -1.98 1.82 1.48
CA ASN A 42 -2.13 2.52 0.19
C ASN A 42 -2.65 3.97 0.29
N GLY A 43 -2.43 4.63 1.42
CA GLY A 43 -2.89 6.01 1.66
C GLY A 43 -4.12 6.11 2.55
N ALA A 44 -4.67 5.00 3.02
CA ALA A 44 -5.80 5.01 3.96
C ALA A 44 -5.41 5.63 5.31
N PHE A 45 -4.15 5.52 5.67
CA PHE A 45 -3.62 6.13 6.90
C PHE A 45 -2.38 6.97 6.62
N VAL A 46 -2.31 8.14 7.28
CA VAL A 46 -1.10 8.95 7.44
C VAL A 46 -0.89 9.16 8.93
N HIS A 47 0.24 8.72 9.46
CA HIS A 47 0.53 8.82 10.89
C HIS A 47 2.00 9.17 11.16
N ASP A 48 2.33 9.52 12.40
CA ASP A 48 3.71 9.70 12.85
C ASP A 48 4.48 8.36 12.78
N PRO A 49 5.82 8.38 12.77
CA PRO A 49 6.62 7.16 12.65
C PRO A 49 6.36 6.13 13.77
N ASP A 50 5.91 6.57 14.94
CA ASP A 50 5.60 5.72 16.08
C ASP A 50 4.20 5.10 16.02
N GLY A 51 3.36 5.53 15.07
CA GLY A 51 1.98 5.06 14.94
C GLY A 51 1.02 5.55 16.04
N LYS A 52 1.41 6.57 16.79
CA LYS A 52 0.61 7.09 17.92
C LYS A 52 -0.33 8.20 17.51
N LYS A 53 0.10 9.07 16.60
CA LYS A 53 -0.68 10.19 16.10
C LYS A 53 -1.05 9.97 14.65
N PHE A 54 -2.34 9.84 14.38
CA PHE A 54 -2.87 9.81 13.03
C PHE A 54 -3.22 11.22 12.57
N TYR A 55 -2.69 11.61 11.41
CA TYR A 55 -3.03 12.85 10.72
C TYR A 55 -4.21 12.64 9.78
N HIS A 56 -4.33 11.43 9.23
CA HIS A 56 -5.43 11.02 8.35
C HIS A 56 -5.78 9.57 8.59
N LYS A 57 -7.10 9.27 8.60
CA LYS A 57 -7.68 7.92 8.60
C LYS A 57 -8.87 7.91 7.66
N GLU A 58 -8.83 7.02 6.67
CA GLU A 58 -9.94 6.76 5.77
C GLU A 58 -10.33 5.29 5.87
N LEU A 59 -11.52 5.02 6.40
CA LEU A 59 -12.04 3.67 6.57
C LEU A 59 -13.04 3.35 5.47
N MET A 60 -13.18 2.08 5.17
CA MET A 60 -14.17 1.59 4.21
C MET A 60 -15.57 1.54 4.85
N PRO A 61 -16.62 1.98 4.14
CA PRO A 61 -18.00 1.77 4.59
C PRO A 61 -18.32 0.28 4.73
N GLU A 62 -19.05 -0.10 5.77
CA GLU A 62 -19.41 -1.50 6.03
C GLU A 62 -20.15 -2.16 4.88
N LYS A 63 -21.07 -1.42 4.23
CA LYS A 63 -21.80 -1.89 3.05
C LYS A 63 -20.87 -2.27 1.89
N ASP A 64 -19.77 -1.53 1.74
CA ASP A 64 -18.81 -1.76 0.66
C ASP A 64 -17.94 -2.99 0.98
N ILE A 65 -17.54 -3.14 2.25
CA ILE A 65 -16.86 -4.36 2.75
C ILE A 65 -17.73 -5.58 2.54
N GLN A 66 -19.02 -5.51 2.92
CA GLN A 66 -19.99 -6.60 2.73
C GLN A 66 -20.11 -6.97 1.26
N THR A 67 -20.24 -5.98 0.36
CA THR A 67 -20.36 -6.22 -1.08
C THR A 67 -19.13 -6.95 -1.64
N VAL A 68 -17.92 -6.53 -1.26
CA VAL A 68 -16.68 -7.20 -1.69
C VAL A 68 -16.62 -8.62 -1.14
N MET A 69 -16.98 -8.80 0.12
CA MET A 69 -16.99 -10.11 0.78
C MET A 69 -17.98 -11.08 0.11
N ASP A 70 -19.16 -10.59 -0.29
CA ASP A 70 -20.15 -11.40 -1.03
C ASP A 70 -19.59 -11.84 -2.38
N VAL A 71 -18.92 -10.96 -3.13
CA VAL A 71 -18.22 -11.33 -4.38
C VAL A 71 -17.17 -12.41 -4.13
N THR A 72 -16.33 -12.28 -3.09
CA THR A 72 -15.31 -13.28 -2.80
C THR A 72 -15.91 -14.64 -2.45
N ARG A 73 -17.03 -14.66 -1.74
CA ARG A 73 -17.76 -15.87 -1.39
C ARG A 73 -18.38 -16.54 -2.62
N GLU A 74 -19.05 -15.75 -3.48
CA GLU A 74 -19.67 -16.24 -4.70
C GLU A 74 -18.66 -16.79 -5.71
N MET A 75 -17.47 -16.20 -5.77
CA MET A 75 -16.43 -16.58 -6.72
C MET A 75 -15.37 -17.52 -6.12
N ASP A 76 -15.56 -18.00 -4.89
CA ASP A 76 -14.63 -18.90 -4.17
C ASP A 76 -13.17 -18.41 -4.24
N THR A 77 -12.94 -17.13 -3.85
CA THR A 77 -11.60 -16.55 -3.77
C THR A 77 -11.25 -16.11 -2.35
N SER A 78 -10.00 -15.74 -2.11
CA SER A 78 -9.55 -15.35 -0.78
C SER A 78 -10.10 -13.98 -0.35
N PHE A 79 -10.19 -13.77 0.97
CA PHE A 79 -10.62 -12.50 1.54
C PHE A 79 -9.79 -12.16 2.77
N TYR A 80 -9.26 -10.93 2.78
CA TYR A 80 -8.55 -10.37 3.92
C TYR A 80 -9.01 -8.93 4.14
N ALA A 81 -9.32 -8.58 5.39
CA ALA A 81 -9.59 -7.21 5.81
C ALA A 81 -8.48 -6.74 6.74
N PHE A 82 -8.06 -5.50 6.58
CA PHE A 82 -6.94 -4.91 7.32
C PHE A 82 -7.42 -3.69 8.11
N ASP A 83 -7.08 -3.67 9.38
CA ASP A 83 -7.02 -2.44 10.15
C ASP A 83 -5.54 -1.98 10.32
N GLU A 84 -5.29 -1.12 11.28
CA GLU A 84 -3.95 -0.57 11.54
C GLU A 84 -2.93 -1.65 11.92
N GLU A 85 -3.36 -2.72 12.57
CA GLU A 85 -2.49 -3.73 13.16
C GLU A 85 -2.77 -5.15 12.68
N LEU A 86 -4.05 -5.48 12.48
CA LEU A 86 -4.52 -6.85 12.32
C LEU A 86 -5.01 -7.14 10.90
N ILE A 87 -5.07 -8.42 10.59
CA ILE A 87 -5.58 -8.99 9.35
C ILE A 87 -6.67 -10.00 9.72
N TYR A 88 -7.88 -9.74 9.28
CA TYR A 88 -9.06 -10.54 9.57
C TYR A 88 -9.41 -11.37 8.34
N CYS A 89 -9.63 -12.65 8.50
CA CYS A 89 -9.94 -13.52 7.38
C CYS A 89 -10.81 -14.72 7.76
N PRO A 90 -11.70 -15.16 6.87
CA PRO A 90 -12.49 -16.37 7.06
C PRO A 90 -11.65 -17.63 6.80
N ARG A 91 -11.94 -18.73 7.51
CA ARG A 91 -11.40 -20.07 7.26
C ARG A 91 -12.09 -20.68 6.05
N THR A 92 -11.74 -20.21 4.86
CA THR A 92 -12.15 -20.84 3.62
C THR A 92 -10.97 -21.54 2.98
N ARG A 93 -11.26 -22.53 2.11
CA ARG A 93 -10.21 -23.20 1.34
C ARG A 93 -9.36 -22.20 0.55
N ALA A 94 -10.00 -21.29 -0.17
CA ALA A 94 -9.31 -20.27 -0.99
C ALA A 94 -8.38 -19.39 -0.13
N THR A 95 -8.85 -18.94 1.06
CA THR A 95 -8.04 -18.12 1.96
C THR A 95 -6.87 -18.89 2.54
N GLU A 96 -7.07 -20.15 2.98
CA GLU A 96 -5.99 -20.98 3.53
C GLU A 96 -4.94 -21.36 2.46
N GLU A 97 -5.37 -21.67 1.24
CA GLU A 97 -4.47 -21.95 0.12
C GLU A 97 -3.63 -20.72 -0.24
N SER A 98 -4.24 -19.54 -0.34
CA SER A 98 -3.51 -18.30 -0.66
C SER A 98 -2.47 -17.92 0.40
N VAL A 99 -2.73 -18.15 1.71
CA VAL A 99 -1.74 -17.94 2.78
C VAL A 99 -0.52 -18.84 2.59
N ARG A 100 -0.70 -20.09 2.15
CA ARG A 100 0.40 -21.02 1.90
C ARG A 100 1.23 -20.60 0.68
N TRP A 101 0.59 -20.13 -0.39
CA TRP A 101 1.22 -19.74 -1.64
C TRP A 101 2.10 -18.49 -1.50
N PHE A 102 1.62 -17.47 -0.83
CA PHE A 102 2.24 -16.13 -0.78
C PHE A 102 3.26 -15.94 0.35
N ALA A 103 3.84 -17.04 0.84
CA ALA A 103 4.88 -16.99 1.88
C ALA A 103 4.49 -16.21 3.15
N ILE A 104 3.23 -15.81 3.31
CA ILE A 104 2.69 -15.21 4.54
C ILE A 104 2.95 -16.16 5.71
N ALA A 105 2.80 -17.46 5.45
CA ALA A 105 3.09 -18.53 6.42
C ALA A 105 4.56 -18.57 6.90
N LYS A 106 5.49 -17.93 6.17
CA LYS A 106 6.92 -17.90 6.52
C LYS A 106 7.34 -16.63 7.28
N ASN A 107 6.44 -15.64 7.42
CA ASN A 107 6.74 -14.40 8.13
C ASN A 107 6.13 -14.40 9.54
N PRO A 108 6.93 -14.59 10.62
CA PRO A 108 6.42 -14.68 11.97
C PRO A 108 5.69 -13.41 12.47
N ILE A 109 6.04 -12.24 11.92
CA ILE A 109 5.41 -10.96 12.28
C ILE A 109 4.00 -10.94 11.70
N LEU A 110 3.85 -11.26 10.42
CA LEU A 110 2.55 -11.33 9.77
C LEU A 110 1.65 -12.40 10.39
N GLN A 111 2.19 -13.58 10.74
CA GLN A 111 1.41 -14.63 11.39
C GLN A 111 0.73 -14.16 12.67
N LYS A 112 1.39 -13.33 13.47
CA LYS A 112 0.82 -12.79 14.72
C LYS A 112 -0.31 -11.79 14.46
N SER A 113 -0.33 -11.17 13.29
CA SER A 113 -1.35 -10.19 12.92
C SER A 113 -2.65 -10.84 12.43
N PHE A 114 -2.64 -12.12 12.05
CA PHE A 114 -3.83 -12.80 11.55
C PHE A 114 -4.84 -13.11 12.65
N ARG A 115 -6.11 -12.86 12.34
CA ARG A 115 -7.29 -13.25 13.12
C ARG A 115 -8.19 -14.08 12.22
N TRP A 116 -8.27 -15.36 12.51
CA TRP A 116 -9.05 -16.34 11.77
C TRP A 116 -10.44 -16.50 12.36
N PHE A 117 -11.45 -16.54 11.53
CA PHE A 117 -12.85 -16.69 11.88
C PHE A 117 -13.47 -17.85 11.10
N ASP A 118 -14.43 -18.54 11.70
CA ASP A 118 -15.05 -19.70 11.08
C ASP A 118 -16.10 -19.30 10.03
N THR A 119 -16.68 -18.09 10.14
CA THR A 119 -17.69 -17.60 9.20
C THR A 119 -17.40 -16.17 8.74
N TYR A 120 -17.99 -15.80 7.60
CA TYR A 120 -17.91 -14.44 7.06
C TYR A 120 -18.63 -13.42 7.96
N GLU A 121 -19.72 -13.83 8.62
CA GLU A 121 -20.49 -13.00 9.55
C GLU A 121 -19.64 -12.59 10.77
N GLN A 122 -18.85 -13.53 11.30
CA GLN A 122 -17.90 -13.23 12.38
C GLN A 122 -16.80 -12.27 11.93
N VAL A 123 -16.32 -12.39 10.67
CA VAL A 123 -15.37 -11.42 10.11
C VAL A 123 -16.01 -10.05 10.05
N MET A 124 -17.23 -9.92 9.53
CA MET A 124 -17.94 -8.64 9.42
C MET A 124 -18.12 -7.96 10.78
N GLU A 125 -18.52 -8.71 11.80
CA GLU A 125 -18.65 -8.19 13.17
C GLU A 125 -17.30 -7.66 13.69
N ALA A 126 -16.20 -8.40 13.43
CA ALA A 126 -14.87 -8.05 13.90
C ALA A 126 -14.28 -6.82 13.21
N VAL A 127 -14.63 -6.57 11.92
CA VAL A 127 -14.06 -5.49 11.11
C VAL A 127 -14.89 -4.21 11.09
N SER A 128 -16.09 -4.23 11.68
CA SER A 128 -17.00 -3.08 11.70
C SER A 128 -16.32 -1.82 12.25
N GLY A 129 -16.39 -0.73 11.47
CA GLY A 129 -15.88 0.58 11.84
C GLY A 129 -14.36 0.70 11.95
N ARG A 130 -13.58 -0.29 11.45
CA ARG A 130 -12.11 -0.26 11.56
C ARG A 130 -11.34 -0.63 10.29
N THR A 131 -11.98 -1.17 9.27
CA THR A 131 -11.30 -1.64 8.06
C THR A 131 -10.89 -0.49 7.16
N ALA A 132 -9.61 -0.43 6.84
CA ALA A 132 -9.05 0.55 5.92
C ALA A 132 -8.85 -0.02 4.50
N LYS A 133 -8.57 -1.32 4.40
CA LYS A 133 -8.23 -1.99 3.16
C LYS A 133 -8.70 -3.44 3.17
N LEU A 134 -9.12 -3.92 2.00
CA LEU A 134 -9.31 -5.34 1.73
C LEU A 134 -8.22 -5.83 0.78
N LEU A 135 -7.93 -7.11 0.82
CA LEU A 135 -7.03 -7.77 -0.11
C LEU A 135 -7.68 -9.07 -0.58
N ILE A 136 -7.66 -9.27 -1.88
CA ILE A 136 -7.98 -10.53 -2.52
C ILE A 136 -6.70 -11.06 -3.15
N ILE A 137 -6.40 -12.33 -2.96
CA ILE A 137 -5.28 -13.03 -3.57
C ILE A 137 -5.84 -14.18 -4.41
N GLU A 138 -5.64 -14.11 -5.72
CA GLU A 138 -6.12 -15.11 -6.68
C GLU A 138 -5.01 -15.39 -7.70
N GLY A 139 -4.53 -16.65 -7.70
CA GLY A 139 -3.43 -17.07 -8.58
C GLY A 139 -3.82 -17.26 -10.04
N ASP A 140 -5.11 -17.51 -10.32
CA ASP A 140 -5.64 -17.51 -11.68
C ASP A 140 -5.92 -16.06 -12.10
N LEU A 141 -5.08 -15.51 -12.98
CA LEU A 141 -5.17 -14.12 -13.43
C LEU A 141 -6.45 -13.81 -14.22
N GLU A 142 -7.03 -14.78 -14.94
CA GLU A 142 -8.31 -14.58 -15.61
C GLU A 142 -9.45 -14.51 -14.58
N LYS A 143 -9.42 -15.36 -13.56
CA LYS A 143 -10.38 -15.30 -12.46
C LYS A 143 -10.19 -14.01 -11.66
N ASN A 144 -8.95 -13.59 -11.39
CA ASN A 144 -8.63 -12.32 -10.73
C ASN A 144 -9.26 -11.13 -11.48
N ALA A 145 -9.09 -11.07 -12.80
CA ALA A 145 -9.71 -10.03 -13.63
C ALA A 145 -11.26 -10.05 -13.56
N ARG A 146 -11.87 -11.25 -13.53
CA ARG A 146 -13.33 -11.38 -13.35
C ARG A 146 -13.79 -10.92 -11.97
N VAL A 147 -13.04 -11.25 -10.92
CA VAL A 147 -13.32 -10.78 -9.55
C VAL A 147 -13.26 -9.26 -9.50
N ARG A 148 -12.20 -8.65 -10.05
CA ARG A 148 -12.07 -7.18 -10.16
C ARG A 148 -13.27 -6.56 -10.85
N ALA A 149 -13.64 -7.06 -12.03
CA ALA A 149 -14.77 -6.54 -12.80
C ALA A 149 -16.09 -6.65 -12.04
N GLU A 150 -16.31 -7.75 -11.30
CA GLU A 150 -17.52 -7.95 -10.53
C GLU A 150 -17.60 -7.02 -9.31
N VAL A 151 -16.48 -6.78 -8.63
CA VAL A 151 -16.41 -5.77 -7.55
C VAL A 151 -16.70 -4.38 -8.09
N GLU A 152 -16.02 -3.95 -9.17
CA GLU A 152 -16.22 -2.63 -9.80
C GLU A 152 -17.66 -2.40 -10.27
N ARG A 153 -18.34 -3.47 -10.72
CA ARG A 153 -19.76 -3.42 -11.12
C ARG A 153 -20.71 -3.17 -9.95
N ARG A 154 -20.41 -3.71 -8.76
CA ARG A 154 -21.31 -3.68 -7.58
C ARG A 154 -21.07 -2.50 -6.65
N VAL A 155 -19.82 -2.05 -6.55
CA VAL A 155 -19.45 -1.04 -5.56
C VAL A 155 -18.37 -0.10 -6.10
N LYS A 156 -18.45 1.17 -5.71
CA LYS A 156 -17.48 2.18 -6.10
C LYS A 156 -16.35 2.24 -5.08
N VAL A 157 -15.24 1.60 -5.40
CA VAL A 157 -14.03 1.53 -4.56
C VAL A 157 -12.79 1.82 -5.39
N MET A 158 -11.64 1.99 -4.74
CA MET A 158 -10.34 1.98 -5.39
C MET A 158 -9.81 0.55 -5.41
N ILE A 159 -9.41 0.08 -6.59
CA ILE A 159 -8.76 -1.22 -6.75
C ILE A 159 -7.45 -1.01 -7.48
N VAL A 160 -6.35 -1.49 -6.89
CA VAL A 160 -5.02 -1.48 -7.49
C VAL A 160 -4.38 -2.86 -7.37
N ASN A 161 -3.55 -3.22 -8.34
CA ASN A 161 -2.75 -4.44 -8.29
C ASN A 161 -1.37 -4.08 -7.70
N SER A 162 -1.09 -4.51 -6.47
CA SER A 162 0.27 -4.42 -5.92
C SER A 162 1.19 -5.50 -6.49
N GLU A 163 0.63 -6.61 -6.90
CA GLU A 163 1.21 -7.71 -7.69
C GLU A 163 0.10 -8.26 -8.60
N PRO A 164 0.41 -8.96 -9.70
CA PRO A 164 -0.60 -9.44 -10.66
C PRO A 164 -1.75 -10.24 -10.03
N GLU A 165 -1.46 -11.02 -8.99
CA GLU A 165 -2.40 -11.89 -8.30
C GLU A 165 -3.14 -11.21 -7.14
N LYS A 166 -2.85 -9.93 -6.85
CA LYS A 166 -3.38 -9.21 -5.70
C LYS A 166 -4.27 -8.06 -6.11
N LEU A 167 -5.47 -8.02 -5.57
CA LEU A 167 -6.36 -6.86 -5.63
C LEU A 167 -6.37 -6.19 -4.25
N ASP A 168 -5.71 -5.06 -4.14
CA ASP A 168 -5.80 -4.17 -2.99
C ASP A 168 -7.01 -3.25 -3.18
N ILE A 169 -7.98 -3.33 -2.28
CA ILE A 169 -9.25 -2.61 -2.37
C ILE A 169 -9.36 -1.67 -1.18
N SER A 170 -9.62 -0.41 -1.42
CA SER A 170 -9.79 0.62 -0.40
C SER A 170 -10.97 1.53 -0.71
N ASN A 171 -11.33 2.41 0.23
CA ASN A 171 -12.41 3.37 0.01
C ASN A 171 -12.12 4.22 -1.23
N TYR A 172 -13.19 4.65 -1.91
CA TYR A 172 -13.06 5.47 -3.12
C TYR A 172 -12.28 6.77 -2.84
N GLY A 173 -11.27 7.03 -3.66
CA GLY A 173 -10.40 8.20 -3.54
C GLY A 173 -9.21 8.02 -2.60
N VAL A 174 -9.05 6.87 -1.96
CA VAL A 174 -7.83 6.53 -1.22
C VAL A 174 -6.74 6.16 -2.22
N SER A 175 -5.60 6.87 -2.16
CA SER A 175 -4.44 6.55 -2.98
C SER A 175 -3.16 7.06 -2.32
N LYS A 176 -2.02 6.48 -2.69
CA LYS A 176 -0.70 6.99 -2.27
C LYS A 176 -0.46 8.41 -2.79
N GLY A 177 -0.95 8.71 -4.00
CA GLY A 177 -0.83 10.05 -4.61
C GLY A 177 -1.58 11.13 -3.83
N ARG A 178 -2.80 10.83 -3.35
CA ARG A 178 -3.52 11.73 -2.45
C ARG A 178 -2.79 11.89 -1.11
N ALA A 179 -2.25 10.79 -0.59
CA ALA A 179 -1.61 10.80 0.72
C ALA A 179 -0.27 11.56 0.72
N ILE A 180 0.53 11.55 -0.37
CA ILE A 180 1.76 12.36 -0.41
C ILE A 180 1.46 13.85 -0.39
N ARG A 181 0.35 14.31 -0.98
CA ARG A 181 -0.08 15.71 -0.86
C ARG A 181 -0.37 16.09 0.59
N GLN A 182 -1.07 15.20 1.33
CA GLN A 182 -1.34 15.42 2.75
C GLN A 182 -0.05 15.49 3.57
N VAL A 183 0.93 14.61 3.29
CA VAL A 183 2.24 14.66 3.95
C VAL A 183 2.98 15.94 3.61
N ALA A 184 2.96 16.39 2.35
CA ALA A 184 3.56 17.66 1.95
C ALA A 184 2.91 18.83 2.68
N GLU A 185 1.59 18.89 2.78
CA GLU A 185 0.85 19.91 3.54
C GLU A 185 1.24 19.92 5.03
N ILE A 186 1.33 18.72 5.67
CA ILE A 186 1.72 18.58 7.08
C ILE A 186 3.14 19.13 7.32
N LEU A 187 4.05 18.93 6.34
CA LEU A 187 5.43 19.39 6.41
C LEU A 187 5.62 20.83 5.91
N GLY A 188 4.57 21.48 5.39
CA GLY A 188 4.64 22.83 4.83
C GLY A 188 5.37 22.92 3.50
N LEU A 189 5.42 21.80 2.74
CA LEU A 189 6.11 21.68 1.46
C LEU A 189 5.16 21.96 0.29
N LYS A 190 5.71 22.52 -0.78
CA LYS A 190 5.02 22.64 -2.08
C LYS A 190 5.21 21.36 -2.88
N LYS A 191 4.35 21.14 -3.88
CA LYS A 191 4.45 20.00 -4.78
C LYS A 191 5.85 19.88 -5.42
N GLU A 192 6.40 21.00 -5.85
CA GLU A 192 7.70 21.09 -6.53
C GLU A 192 8.89 20.67 -5.66
N GLU A 193 8.69 20.63 -4.33
CA GLU A 193 9.68 20.21 -3.34
C GLU A 193 9.58 18.72 -2.99
N VAL A 194 8.67 17.98 -3.64
CA VAL A 194 8.42 16.56 -3.40
C VAL A 194 9.02 15.72 -4.52
N LEU A 195 9.83 14.74 -4.17
CA LEU A 195 10.29 13.68 -5.06
C LEU A 195 9.64 12.36 -4.64
N ALA A 196 9.02 11.65 -5.60
CA ALA A 196 8.43 10.34 -5.39
C ALA A 196 9.14 9.27 -6.22
N LEU A 197 9.38 8.10 -5.60
CA LEU A 197 9.88 6.91 -6.29
C LEU A 197 8.89 5.76 -6.11
N GLY A 198 8.70 4.95 -7.18
CA GLY A 198 7.81 3.81 -7.11
C GLY A 198 7.98 2.84 -8.26
N ASP A 199 7.33 1.67 -8.17
CA ASP A 199 7.39 0.61 -9.17
C ASP A 199 6.06 -0.10 -9.41
N GLY A 200 5.14 -0.11 -8.45
CA GLY A 200 3.83 -0.77 -8.54
C GLY A 200 2.71 0.13 -9.07
N GLU A 201 1.64 -0.47 -9.58
CA GLU A 201 0.47 0.28 -10.11
C GLU A 201 -0.05 1.34 -9.11
N ASN A 202 -0.03 1.02 -7.81
CA ASN A 202 -0.44 1.90 -6.73
C ASN A 202 0.48 3.12 -6.51
N ASP A 203 1.62 3.21 -7.22
CA ASP A 203 2.56 4.32 -7.17
C ASP A 203 2.34 5.32 -8.34
N ALA A 204 1.60 4.96 -9.38
CA ALA A 204 1.45 5.81 -10.57
C ALA A 204 0.92 7.21 -10.21
N GLU A 205 -0.10 7.28 -9.35
CA GLU A 205 -0.66 8.57 -8.91
C GLU A 205 0.33 9.40 -8.06
N MET A 206 1.32 8.77 -7.39
CA MET A 206 2.36 9.51 -6.68
C MET A 206 3.24 10.30 -7.64
N MET A 207 3.56 9.73 -8.82
CA MET A 207 4.37 10.41 -9.84
C MET A 207 3.72 11.72 -10.25
N GLU A 208 2.42 11.70 -10.52
CA GLU A 208 1.65 12.88 -10.92
C GLU A 208 1.52 13.94 -9.82
N ASN A 209 1.59 13.52 -8.54
CA ASN A 209 1.40 14.39 -7.38
C ASN A 209 2.72 14.87 -6.74
N ALA A 210 3.86 14.43 -7.25
CA ALA A 210 5.18 14.94 -6.90
C ALA A 210 5.65 16.05 -7.86
N GLY A 211 6.65 16.82 -7.48
CA GLY A 211 7.38 17.74 -8.36
C GLY A 211 8.31 17.00 -9.29
N ILE A 212 8.87 15.87 -8.82
CA ILE A 212 9.65 14.91 -9.62
C ILE A 212 9.16 13.51 -9.31
N GLY A 213 8.58 12.85 -10.31
CA GLY A 213 8.20 11.44 -10.27
C GLY A 213 9.29 10.57 -10.88
N VAL A 214 9.80 9.58 -10.15
CA VAL A 214 10.86 8.67 -10.61
C VAL A 214 10.35 7.23 -10.59
N ALA A 215 10.26 6.59 -11.75
CA ALA A 215 9.96 5.17 -11.87
C ALA A 215 11.23 4.33 -11.71
N MET A 216 11.15 3.24 -10.97
CA MET A 216 12.20 2.22 -10.98
C MET A 216 12.24 1.54 -12.36
N LYS A 217 13.40 1.04 -12.80
CA LYS A 217 13.52 0.34 -14.10
C LYS A 217 12.61 -0.90 -14.19
N ASN A 218 12.45 -1.60 -13.08
CA ASN A 218 11.53 -2.75 -12.94
C ASN A 218 10.05 -2.36 -12.76
N ALA A 219 9.72 -1.05 -12.78
CA ALA A 219 8.35 -0.59 -12.61
C ALA A 219 7.42 -1.08 -13.73
N VAL A 220 6.14 -1.17 -13.41
CA VAL A 220 5.08 -1.42 -14.40
C VAL A 220 4.94 -0.22 -15.36
N ASP A 221 4.42 -0.47 -16.55
CA ASP A 221 4.32 0.57 -17.60
C ASP A 221 3.50 1.79 -17.16
N ALA A 222 2.45 1.58 -16.37
CA ALA A 222 1.65 2.68 -15.83
C ALA A 222 2.47 3.69 -15.01
N VAL A 223 3.42 3.21 -14.18
CA VAL A 223 4.31 4.08 -13.40
C VAL A 223 5.35 4.75 -14.28
N LYS A 224 5.95 4.01 -15.22
CA LYS A 224 6.93 4.57 -16.18
C LYS A 224 6.33 5.68 -17.05
N ASN A 225 5.08 5.51 -17.47
CA ASN A 225 4.38 6.51 -18.29
C ASN A 225 3.98 7.77 -17.51
N ALA A 226 3.77 7.65 -16.20
CA ALA A 226 3.42 8.76 -15.32
C ALA A 226 4.65 9.50 -14.74
N ALA A 227 5.84 8.90 -14.82
CA ALA A 227 7.06 9.43 -14.22
C ALA A 227 7.82 10.39 -15.16
N ASP A 228 8.51 11.37 -14.56
CA ASP A 228 9.41 12.29 -15.28
C ASP A 228 10.74 11.61 -15.66
N PHE A 229 11.13 10.58 -14.90
CA PHE A 229 12.40 9.89 -15.11
C PHE A 229 12.29 8.39 -14.74
N VAL A 230 13.03 7.56 -15.48
CA VAL A 230 13.21 6.14 -15.15
C VAL A 230 14.64 5.93 -14.65
N THR A 231 14.78 5.52 -13.38
CA THR A 231 16.06 5.23 -12.76
C THR A 231 16.52 3.79 -13.03
N LEU A 232 17.58 3.35 -12.36
CA LEU A 232 18.08 1.98 -12.43
C LEU A 232 17.11 0.99 -11.75
N ASP A 233 17.44 -0.30 -11.88
CA ASP A 233 16.69 -1.38 -11.25
C ASP A 233 16.84 -1.34 -9.72
N ASN A 234 15.90 -1.96 -9.00
CA ASN A 234 15.97 -2.09 -7.54
C ASN A 234 17.22 -2.87 -7.09
N ASP A 235 17.71 -3.83 -7.90
CA ASP A 235 18.93 -4.60 -7.64
C ASP A 235 20.22 -3.87 -8.08
N ALA A 236 20.08 -2.71 -8.71
CA ALA A 236 21.19 -1.88 -9.21
C ALA A 236 21.25 -0.50 -8.51
N ASP A 237 20.83 -0.43 -7.25
CA ASP A 237 20.84 0.81 -6.44
C ASP A 237 20.05 2.00 -7.07
N GLY A 238 19.01 1.73 -7.86
CA GLY A 238 18.22 2.76 -8.55
C GLY A 238 17.67 3.84 -7.64
N PHE A 239 17.33 3.50 -6.39
CA PHE A 239 16.95 4.49 -5.38
C PHE A 239 18.11 5.46 -5.08
N ALA A 240 19.30 4.95 -4.79
CA ALA A 240 20.46 5.78 -4.46
C ALA A 240 20.82 6.69 -5.65
N TYR A 241 20.86 6.13 -6.86
CA TYR A 241 21.13 6.90 -8.08
C TYR A 241 20.14 8.07 -8.28
N ALA A 242 18.85 7.84 -8.07
CA ALA A 242 17.86 8.90 -8.20
C ALA A 242 18.04 9.99 -7.13
N ILE A 243 18.36 9.61 -5.90
CA ILE A 243 18.61 10.57 -4.81
C ILE A 243 19.89 11.38 -5.07
N GLU A 244 20.99 10.75 -5.46
CA GLU A 244 22.24 11.42 -5.81
C GLU A 244 22.01 12.46 -6.92
N ARG A 245 21.28 12.08 -7.96
CA ARG A 245 21.00 12.94 -9.13
C ARG A 245 20.07 14.12 -8.81
N PHE A 246 18.95 13.88 -8.15
CA PHE A 246 17.86 14.86 -8.04
C PHE A 246 17.81 15.60 -6.71
N VAL A 247 18.40 15.03 -5.66
CA VAL A 247 18.35 15.58 -4.30
C VAL A 247 19.73 16.05 -3.83
N LEU A 248 20.76 15.26 -4.08
CA LEU A 248 22.11 15.57 -3.64
C LEU A 248 22.90 16.36 -4.69
N HIS A 249 22.47 16.35 -5.96
CA HIS A 249 23.16 16.97 -7.10
C HIS A 249 24.61 16.50 -7.26
N GLU A 250 24.83 15.20 -7.03
CA GLU A 250 26.13 14.53 -7.22
C GLU A 250 26.14 13.92 -8.64
N GLU A 251 27.23 14.12 -9.41
CA GLU A 251 27.43 13.58 -10.76
C GLU A 251 27.93 12.12 -10.76
#